data_4a1d05e0d8a6d562640dc6e3bcda6a8a
#
_entry.id   4a1d05e0d8a6d562640dc6e3bcda6a8a
#
_cell.length_a   1.000
_cell.length_b   1.000
_cell.length_c   1.000
_cell.angle_alpha   90.00
_cell.angle_beta   90.00
_cell.angle_gamma   90.00
#
_symmetry.space_group_name_H-M   'P 1'
#
loop_
_entity.id
_entity.type
_entity.pdbx_description
1 polymer ?
#
loop_
_entity_poly.entity_id
_entity_poly.type
_entity_poly.pdbx_seq_one_letter_code
_entity_poly.pdbx_strand_id
1 'polypeptide(L)'
;MSWQNERANAPNFTLTDQTRKHFDDIVIGEEIPTKKCILTKEMIQKYADAIEDHNPLYFDEGYAKESQFGGLIAPPSIHALLLFECTFDEDDARATGVINMGQTWSYDVPARPGDIITLRRTLRDKYIRSNRLFVHHENIFLNQDGQVICSGGGWRIHER
;
A
#
# COMPACT_ATOMS: atom_id res chain seq x y z
N MET A 1 16.63 -8.89 30.53
CA MET A 1 16.49 -9.90 29.46
C MET A 1 17.18 -9.35 28.23
N SER A 2 18.24 -10.01 27.74
CA SER A 2 19.08 -9.44 26.70
C SER A 2 18.55 -9.82 25.31
N TRP A 3 18.51 -8.89 24.40
CA TRP A 3 18.16 -9.01 22.98
C TRP A 3 18.93 -10.12 22.21
N GLN A 4 19.98 -10.65 22.83
CA GLN A 4 20.80 -11.72 22.23
C GLN A 4 20.14 -13.11 22.33
N ASN A 5 19.25 -13.35 23.30
CA ASN A 5 18.60 -14.65 23.47
C ASN A 5 17.38 -14.85 22.57
N GLU A 6 16.78 -13.78 22.05
CA GLU A 6 15.62 -13.92 21.14
C GLU A 6 16.04 -14.30 19.71
N ARG A 7 17.27 -14.00 19.29
CA ARG A 7 17.78 -14.40 17.98
C ARG A 7 18.07 -15.90 17.84
N ALA A 8 18.33 -16.59 18.95
CA ALA A 8 18.64 -18.01 18.92
C ALA A 8 17.41 -18.90 18.65
N ASN A 9 16.21 -18.38 18.88
CA ASN A 9 14.93 -19.08 18.66
C ASN A 9 14.11 -18.54 17.48
N ALA A 10 14.69 -17.65 16.65
CA ALA A 10 14.02 -17.23 15.44
C ALA A 10 13.86 -18.46 14.51
N PRO A 11 12.65 -18.75 14.01
CA PRO A 11 12.47 -19.88 13.11
C PRO A 11 13.37 -19.69 11.89
N ASN A 12 14.07 -20.76 11.50
CA ASN A 12 14.85 -20.80 10.27
C ASN A 12 13.88 -20.72 9.08
N PHE A 13 13.66 -19.53 8.54
CA PHE A 13 12.84 -19.32 7.35
C PHE A 13 13.62 -19.82 6.13
N THR A 14 13.27 -21.02 5.69
CA THR A 14 13.77 -21.57 4.44
C THR A 14 12.72 -21.37 3.37
N LEU A 15 13.12 -20.79 2.23
CA LEU A 15 12.25 -20.73 1.05
C LEU A 15 11.77 -22.14 0.70
N THR A 16 10.46 -22.33 0.71
CA THR A 16 9.86 -23.59 0.23
C THR A 16 9.98 -23.64 -1.29
N ASP A 17 10.00 -24.84 -1.86
CA ASP A 17 10.00 -25.03 -3.32
C ASP A 17 8.77 -24.38 -3.96
N GLN A 18 7.63 -24.36 -3.27
CA GLN A 18 6.41 -23.71 -3.74
C GLN A 18 6.55 -22.17 -3.81
N THR A 19 7.17 -21.54 -2.81
CA THR A 19 7.41 -20.09 -2.80
C THR A 19 8.41 -19.69 -3.88
N ARG A 20 9.45 -20.49 -4.07
CA ARG A 20 10.45 -20.29 -5.14
C ARG A 20 9.81 -20.40 -6.51
N LYS A 21 8.98 -21.42 -6.74
CA LYS A 21 8.27 -21.63 -7.99
C LYS A 21 7.33 -20.47 -8.32
N HIS A 22 6.58 -19.99 -7.33
CA HIS A 22 5.73 -18.81 -7.50
C HIS A 22 6.53 -17.54 -7.84
N PHE A 23 7.70 -17.34 -7.22
CA PHE A 23 8.59 -16.22 -7.52
C PHE A 23 9.12 -16.27 -8.96
N ASP A 24 9.47 -17.45 -9.46
CA ASP A 24 9.99 -17.63 -10.81
C ASP A 24 8.92 -17.31 -11.86
N ASP A 25 7.65 -17.57 -11.57
CA ASP A 25 6.52 -17.32 -12.45
C ASP A 25 6.16 -15.82 -12.59
N ILE A 26 6.60 -14.96 -11.66
CA ILE A 26 6.31 -13.52 -11.72
C ILE A 26 7.17 -12.84 -12.80
N VAL A 27 6.54 -12.16 -13.74
CA VAL A 27 7.20 -11.47 -14.85
C VAL A 27 7.44 -9.98 -14.51
N ILE A 28 8.69 -9.51 -14.69
CA ILE A 28 9.02 -8.09 -14.52
C ILE A 28 8.33 -7.29 -15.63
N GLY A 29 7.67 -6.19 -15.23
CA GLY A 29 6.92 -5.32 -16.13
C GLY A 29 5.45 -5.71 -16.31
N GLU A 30 5.05 -6.88 -15.83
CA GLU A 30 3.65 -7.31 -15.84
C GLU A 30 2.82 -6.50 -14.84
N GLU A 31 1.61 -6.11 -15.27
CA GLU A 31 0.65 -5.45 -14.40
C GLU A 31 -0.07 -6.50 -13.55
N ILE A 32 0.00 -6.31 -12.23
CA ILE A 32 -0.63 -7.21 -11.26
C ILE A 32 -2.13 -6.86 -11.20
N PRO A 33 -3.04 -7.84 -11.32
CA PRO A 33 -4.46 -7.61 -11.20
C PRO A 33 -4.82 -6.91 -9.87
N THR A 34 -5.67 -5.90 -9.95
CA THR A 34 -6.19 -5.14 -8.82
C THR A 34 -7.67 -4.91 -8.98
N LYS A 35 -8.36 -4.60 -7.90
CA LYS A 35 -9.77 -4.19 -7.92
C LYS A 35 -9.91 -2.69 -7.73
N LYS A 36 -11.02 -2.13 -8.19
CA LYS A 36 -11.38 -0.74 -7.89
C LYS A 36 -12.01 -0.66 -6.50
N CYS A 37 -11.78 0.43 -5.81
CA CYS A 37 -12.48 0.73 -4.56
C CYS A 37 -13.08 2.14 -4.59
N ILE A 38 -14.14 2.35 -3.82
CA ILE A 38 -14.74 3.69 -3.61
C ILE A 38 -14.20 4.22 -2.30
N LEU A 39 -13.52 5.37 -2.34
CA LEU A 39 -13.02 6.03 -1.15
C LEU A 39 -14.15 6.81 -0.47
N THR A 40 -14.72 6.26 0.57
CA THR A 40 -15.82 6.90 1.30
C THR A 40 -15.33 7.93 2.31
N LYS A 41 -16.18 8.91 2.66
CA LYS A 41 -15.91 9.86 3.76
C LYS A 41 -15.61 9.13 5.07
N GLU A 42 -16.35 8.08 5.36
CA GLU A 42 -16.16 7.28 6.57
C GLU A 42 -14.77 6.59 6.60
N MET A 43 -14.32 6.05 5.49
CA MET A 43 -12.97 5.46 5.39
C MET A 43 -11.89 6.50 5.66
N ILE A 44 -12.02 7.72 5.10
CA ILE A 44 -11.09 8.82 5.31
C ILE A 44 -11.02 9.18 6.80
N GLN A 45 -12.17 9.37 7.44
CA GLN A 45 -12.24 9.78 8.84
C GLN A 45 -11.71 8.69 9.78
N LYS A 46 -12.10 7.42 9.58
CA LYS A 46 -11.57 6.30 10.36
C LYS A 46 -10.06 6.16 10.21
N TYR A 47 -9.54 6.36 9.00
CA TYR A 47 -8.09 6.30 8.76
C TYR A 47 -7.37 7.46 9.46
N ALA A 48 -7.90 8.68 9.33
CA ALA A 48 -7.34 9.88 9.97
C ALA A 48 -7.33 9.74 11.51
N ASP A 49 -8.41 9.23 12.09
CA ASP A 49 -8.48 8.93 13.53
C ASP A 49 -7.46 7.86 13.94
N ALA A 50 -7.29 6.81 13.15
CA ALA A 50 -6.36 5.72 13.44
C ALA A 50 -4.88 6.16 13.42
N ILE A 51 -4.55 7.18 12.62
CA ILE A 51 -3.20 7.78 12.58
C ILE A 51 -3.07 9.03 13.45
N GLU A 52 -4.11 9.35 14.25
CA GLU A 52 -4.17 10.53 15.14
C GLU A 52 -3.97 11.87 14.40
N ASP A 53 -4.34 11.95 13.12
CA ASP A 53 -4.27 13.18 12.31
C ASP A 53 -5.66 13.84 12.21
N HIS A 54 -5.94 14.76 13.12
CA HIS A 54 -7.23 15.47 13.23
C HIS A 54 -7.26 16.78 12.45
N ASN A 55 -6.60 16.84 11.29
CA ASN A 55 -6.64 18.03 10.44
C ASN A 55 -8.07 18.29 9.97
N PRO A 56 -8.61 19.51 10.16
CA PRO A 56 -10.00 19.84 9.81
C PRO A 56 -10.34 19.64 8.33
N LEU A 57 -9.35 19.59 7.44
CA LEU A 57 -9.55 19.27 6.01
C LEU A 57 -10.16 17.89 5.78
N TYR A 58 -10.07 16.96 6.73
CA TYR A 58 -10.61 15.60 6.63
C TYR A 58 -11.99 15.44 7.27
N PHE A 59 -12.38 16.38 8.15
CA PHE A 59 -13.58 16.25 8.99
C PHE A 59 -14.60 17.35 8.79
N ASP A 60 -14.17 18.61 8.63
CA ASP A 60 -15.01 19.80 8.60
C ASP A 60 -15.23 20.29 7.16
N GLU A 61 -16.45 20.09 6.65
CA GLU A 61 -16.84 20.49 5.30
C GLU A 61 -16.81 22.01 5.09
N GLY A 62 -17.17 22.78 6.12
CA GLY A 62 -17.15 24.23 6.08
C GLY A 62 -15.72 24.75 5.92
N TYR A 63 -14.84 24.30 6.80
CA TYR A 63 -13.42 24.63 6.75
C TYR A 63 -12.77 24.20 5.44
N ALA A 64 -13.02 22.97 5.02
CA ALA A 64 -12.43 22.42 3.80
C ALA A 64 -12.92 23.14 2.54
N LYS A 65 -14.18 23.61 2.52
CA LYS A 65 -14.75 24.37 1.40
C LYS A 65 -14.10 25.72 1.23
N GLU A 66 -13.73 26.39 2.33
CA GLU A 66 -13.05 27.69 2.32
C GLU A 66 -11.55 27.60 2.07
N SER A 67 -11.00 26.38 2.14
CA SER A 67 -9.59 26.13 1.85
C SER A 67 -9.28 26.15 0.34
N GLN A 68 -8.00 26.15 0.00
CA GLN A 68 -7.53 26.00 -1.39
C GLN A 68 -8.02 24.71 -2.07
N PHE A 69 -8.48 23.73 -1.30
CA PHE A 69 -8.96 22.44 -1.83
C PHE A 69 -10.45 22.48 -2.22
N GLY A 70 -11.21 23.46 -1.75
CA GLY A 70 -12.63 23.63 -2.09
C GLY A 70 -13.57 22.51 -1.60
N GLY A 71 -13.12 21.68 -0.67
CA GLY A 71 -13.88 20.57 -0.08
C GLY A 71 -12.99 19.58 0.65
N LEU A 72 -13.61 18.57 1.28
CA LEU A 72 -12.89 17.54 2.02
C LEU A 72 -11.85 16.82 1.13
N ILE A 73 -10.75 16.50 1.74
CA ILE A 73 -9.68 15.67 1.15
C ILE A 73 -9.33 14.52 2.11
N ALA A 74 -8.59 13.54 1.62
CA ALA A 74 -8.00 12.50 2.46
C ALA A 74 -6.58 12.88 2.90
N PRO A 75 -6.10 12.35 4.05
CA PRO A 75 -4.68 12.42 4.39
C PRO A 75 -3.82 11.88 3.24
N PRO A 76 -2.68 12.48 2.91
CA PRO A 76 -1.80 12.00 1.82
C PRO A 76 -1.40 10.52 2.00
N SER A 77 -1.21 10.08 3.26
CA SER A 77 -0.86 8.71 3.60
C SER A 77 -1.98 7.68 3.38
N ILE A 78 -3.19 8.10 2.95
CA ILE A 78 -4.35 7.22 2.69
C ILE A 78 -4.02 6.10 1.68
N HIS A 79 -2.99 6.28 0.84
CA HIS A 79 -2.52 5.25 -0.09
C HIS A 79 -2.18 3.92 0.61
N ALA A 80 -1.81 3.96 1.89
CA ALA A 80 -1.56 2.75 2.67
C ALA A 80 -2.83 1.90 2.82
N LEU A 81 -3.97 2.54 3.15
CA LEU A 81 -5.28 1.87 3.17
C LEU A 81 -5.70 1.44 1.77
N LEU A 82 -5.61 2.34 0.78
CA LEU A 82 -6.03 2.07 -0.59
C LEU A 82 -5.27 0.91 -1.22
N LEU A 83 -4.00 0.70 -0.83
CA LEU A 83 -3.22 -0.44 -1.29
C LEU A 83 -3.86 -1.76 -0.85
N PHE A 84 -4.33 -1.85 0.39
CA PHE A 84 -5.04 -3.04 0.88
C PHE A 84 -6.39 -3.19 0.19
N GLU A 85 -7.19 -2.14 0.15
CA GLU A 85 -8.53 -2.16 -0.46
C GLU A 85 -8.52 -2.57 -1.94
N CYS A 86 -7.50 -2.14 -2.70
CA CYS A 86 -7.40 -2.45 -4.12
C CYS A 86 -6.67 -3.76 -4.44
N THR A 87 -5.94 -4.35 -3.47
CA THR A 87 -5.08 -5.51 -3.75
C THR A 87 -5.61 -6.81 -3.17
N PHE A 88 -6.21 -6.75 -1.97
CA PHE A 88 -6.59 -7.96 -1.23
C PHE A 88 -8.11 -8.12 -1.16
N ASP A 89 -8.58 -9.35 -1.28
CA ASP A 89 -9.91 -9.73 -0.82
C ASP A 89 -9.86 -9.98 0.69
N GLU A 90 -11.02 -9.97 1.35
CA GLU A 90 -11.12 -10.13 2.82
C GLU A 90 -10.44 -11.43 3.31
N ASP A 91 -10.42 -12.45 2.45
CA ASP A 91 -9.78 -13.74 2.73
C ASP A 91 -8.26 -13.73 2.49
N ASP A 92 -7.74 -12.84 1.64
CA ASP A 92 -6.31 -12.75 1.26
C ASP A 92 -5.49 -11.83 2.18
N ALA A 93 -6.12 -11.05 3.04
CA ALA A 93 -5.48 -10.04 3.92
C ALA A 93 -4.45 -10.63 4.90
N ARG A 94 -4.20 -11.92 4.84
CA ARG A 94 -3.29 -12.66 5.74
C ARG A 94 -1.95 -13.03 5.10
N ALA A 95 -1.45 -12.26 4.15
CA ALA A 95 -0.08 -12.43 3.68
C ALA A 95 0.90 -12.14 4.84
N THR A 96 1.02 -13.11 5.73
CA THR A 96 1.97 -13.10 6.84
C THR A 96 3.37 -13.27 6.28
N GLY A 97 4.35 -12.52 6.82
CA GLY A 97 5.74 -12.69 6.47
C GLY A 97 6.26 -11.81 5.33
N VAL A 98 5.60 -10.67 5.07
CA VAL A 98 6.12 -9.64 4.17
C VAL A 98 6.71 -8.49 4.98
N ILE A 99 7.99 -8.19 4.77
CA ILE A 99 8.68 -7.07 5.40
C ILE A 99 8.77 -5.92 4.38
N ASN A 100 8.27 -4.75 4.75
CA ASN A 100 8.46 -3.52 3.99
C ASN A 100 9.84 -2.92 4.32
N MET A 101 10.69 -2.78 3.31
CA MET A 101 12.06 -2.28 3.48
C MET A 101 12.20 -0.77 3.27
N GLY A 102 11.16 -0.14 2.79
CA GLY A 102 11.13 1.28 2.49
C GLY A 102 10.33 1.58 1.23
N GLN A 103 9.80 2.79 1.17
CA GLN A 103 8.95 3.25 0.08
C GLN A 103 9.26 4.70 -0.23
N THR A 104 9.01 5.08 -1.49
CA THR A 104 9.05 6.47 -1.95
C THR A 104 7.71 6.79 -2.61
N TRP A 105 7.14 7.95 -2.29
CA TRP A 105 5.85 8.37 -2.82
C TRP A 105 5.89 9.81 -3.31
N SER A 106 5.22 10.07 -4.43
CA SER A 106 4.88 11.39 -4.95
C SER A 106 3.36 11.55 -4.94
N TYR A 107 2.90 12.77 -4.67
CA TYR A 107 1.47 13.11 -4.57
C TYR A 107 1.16 14.23 -5.55
N ASP A 108 0.16 14.03 -6.42
CA ASP A 108 -0.19 15.01 -7.46
C ASP A 108 -1.50 15.72 -7.12
N VAL A 109 -2.65 14.98 -7.07
CA VAL A 109 -3.94 15.55 -6.67
C VAL A 109 -4.42 14.92 -5.36
N PRO A 110 -5.13 15.66 -4.49
CA PRO A 110 -5.68 15.10 -3.28
C PRO A 110 -6.79 14.09 -3.59
N ALA A 111 -6.77 12.95 -2.91
CA ALA A 111 -7.91 12.02 -2.92
C ALA A 111 -9.08 12.63 -2.16
N ARG A 112 -10.30 12.37 -2.64
CA ARG A 112 -11.54 12.97 -2.13
C ARG A 112 -12.60 11.93 -1.77
N PRO A 113 -13.52 12.23 -0.85
CA PRO A 113 -14.68 11.40 -0.65
C PRO A 113 -15.46 11.19 -1.94
N GLY A 114 -15.79 9.94 -2.25
CA GLY A 114 -16.51 9.55 -3.46
C GLY A 114 -15.62 9.19 -4.65
N ASP A 115 -14.31 9.38 -4.56
CA ASP A 115 -13.39 8.95 -5.63
C ASP A 115 -13.46 7.45 -5.85
N ILE A 116 -13.53 7.05 -7.14
CA ILE A 116 -13.39 5.67 -7.58
C ILE A 116 -11.92 5.44 -7.88
N ILE A 117 -11.25 4.75 -6.98
CA ILE A 117 -9.82 4.53 -7.04
C ILE A 117 -9.50 3.34 -7.94
N THR A 118 -8.61 3.55 -8.89
CA THR A 118 -7.98 2.51 -9.70
C THR A 118 -6.50 2.44 -9.32
N LEU A 119 -6.05 1.27 -8.89
CA LEU A 119 -4.63 1.01 -8.65
C LEU A 119 -4.04 0.30 -9.87
N ARG A 120 -2.98 0.87 -10.44
CA ARG A 120 -2.09 0.18 -11.38
C ARG A 120 -0.84 -0.23 -10.62
N ARG A 121 -0.59 -1.54 -10.58
CA ARG A 121 0.51 -2.11 -9.84
C ARG A 121 1.37 -2.96 -10.75
N THR A 122 2.67 -2.66 -10.78
CA THR A 122 3.63 -3.34 -11.66
C THR A 122 4.81 -3.86 -10.83
N LEU A 123 5.28 -5.06 -11.13
CA LEU A 123 6.53 -5.55 -10.60
C LEU A 123 7.68 -4.93 -11.42
N ARG A 124 8.56 -4.18 -10.78
CA ARG A 124 9.69 -3.50 -11.44
C ARG A 124 10.99 -4.26 -11.36
N ASP A 125 11.20 -5.01 -10.27
CA ASP A 125 12.41 -5.80 -10.09
C ASP A 125 12.18 -6.92 -9.07
N LYS A 126 12.97 -7.98 -9.16
CA LYS A 126 12.97 -9.10 -8.22
C LYS A 126 14.34 -9.77 -8.16
N TYR A 127 14.76 -10.20 -6.99
CA TYR A 127 15.97 -11.02 -6.82
C TYR A 127 15.93 -11.86 -5.57
N ILE A 128 16.79 -12.86 -5.49
CA ILE A 128 17.00 -13.69 -4.29
C ILE A 128 18.36 -13.32 -3.69
N ARG A 129 18.37 -13.04 -2.38
CA ARG A 129 19.58 -12.83 -1.61
C ARG A 129 19.44 -13.46 -0.23
N SER A 130 20.47 -14.21 0.20
CA SER A 130 20.47 -14.88 1.51
C SER A 130 19.19 -15.69 1.77
N ASN A 131 18.74 -16.43 0.74
CA ASN A 131 17.53 -17.26 0.74
C ASN A 131 16.21 -16.49 1.03
N ARG A 132 16.16 -15.18 0.75
CA ARG A 132 14.98 -14.32 0.85
C ARG A 132 14.62 -13.77 -0.51
N LEU A 133 13.32 -13.62 -0.76
CA LEU A 133 12.79 -13.04 -1.98
C LEU A 133 12.64 -11.52 -1.81
N PHE A 134 13.31 -10.76 -2.65
CA PHE A 134 13.18 -9.31 -2.73
C PHE A 134 12.34 -8.98 -3.96
N VAL A 135 11.32 -8.16 -3.78
CA VAL A 135 10.46 -7.68 -4.87
C VAL A 135 10.27 -6.17 -4.76
N HIS A 136 10.34 -5.49 -5.90
CA HIS A 136 10.10 -4.06 -6.02
C HIS A 136 8.82 -3.82 -6.79
N HIS A 137 7.83 -3.24 -6.13
CA HIS A 137 6.58 -2.86 -6.75
C HIS A 137 6.53 -1.35 -6.99
N GLU A 138 5.99 -0.97 -8.15
CA GLU A 138 5.50 0.37 -8.43
C GLU A 138 3.98 0.37 -8.38
N ASN A 139 3.40 1.40 -7.80
CA ASN A 139 1.96 1.59 -7.65
C ASN A 139 1.60 2.99 -8.12
N ILE A 140 0.52 3.12 -8.90
CA ILE A 140 -0.05 4.39 -9.35
C ILE A 140 -1.53 4.36 -9.01
N PHE A 141 -1.96 5.27 -8.15
CA PHE A 141 -3.36 5.43 -7.78
C PHE A 141 -3.98 6.55 -8.61
N LEU A 142 -5.08 6.24 -9.27
CA LEU A 142 -5.82 7.14 -10.15
C LEU A 142 -7.25 7.30 -9.63
N ASN A 143 -7.81 8.50 -9.79
CA ASN A 143 -9.24 8.71 -9.60
C ASN A 143 -10.04 8.36 -10.87
N GLN A 144 -11.35 8.54 -10.84
CA GLN A 144 -12.27 8.26 -11.96
C GLN A 144 -12.00 9.10 -13.21
N ASP A 145 -11.36 10.26 -13.05
CA ASP A 145 -11.00 11.17 -14.14
C ASP A 145 -9.63 10.86 -14.75
N GLY A 146 -8.97 9.79 -14.26
CA GLY A 146 -7.65 9.37 -14.70
C GLY A 146 -6.52 10.26 -14.18
N GLN A 147 -6.78 11.13 -13.19
CA GLN A 147 -5.76 11.95 -12.56
C GLN A 147 -4.99 11.11 -11.55
N VAL A 148 -3.68 11.30 -11.49
CA VAL A 148 -2.81 10.62 -10.52
C VAL A 148 -3.01 11.24 -9.14
N ILE A 149 -3.47 10.45 -8.19
CA ILE A 149 -3.54 10.84 -6.77
C ILE A 149 -2.16 10.76 -6.16
N CYS A 150 -1.55 9.59 -6.29
CA CYS A 150 -0.16 9.38 -5.89
C CYS A 150 0.46 8.25 -6.69
N SER A 151 1.78 8.28 -6.78
CA SER A 151 2.57 7.23 -7.39
C SER A 151 3.81 6.94 -6.55
N GLY A 152 4.24 5.68 -6.55
CA GLY A 152 5.40 5.29 -5.79
C GLY A 152 5.48 3.79 -5.57
N GLY A 153 6.33 3.41 -4.65
CA GLY A 153 6.52 2.00 -4.33
C GLY A 153 7.80 1.76 -3.56
N GLY A 154 8.19 0.50 -3.50
CA GLY A 154 9.38 0.14 -2.75
C GLY A 154 9.63 -1.35 -2.71
N TRP A 155 10.70 -1.68 -1.99
CA TRP A 155 11.15 -3.03 -1.81
C TRP A 155 10.41 -3.74 -0.67
N ARG A 156 10.07 -4.98 -0.93
CA ARG A 156 9.50 -5.91 0.06
C ARG A 156 10.31 -7.18 0.08
N ILE A 157 10.47 -7.75 1.26
CA ILE A 157 11.03 -9.10 1.45
C ILE A 157 9.87 -10.04 1.73
N HIS A 158 9.81 -11.11 0.99
CA HIS A 158 8.92 -12.23 1.27
C HIS A 158 9.71 -13.31 1.98
N GLU A 159 9.31 -13.65 3.19
CA GLU A 159 9.97 -14.66 4.04
C GLU A 159 9.49 -16.10 3.79
N ARG A 160 8.63 -16.30 2.79
CA ARG A 160 8.10 -17.63 2.47
C ARG A 160 8.20 -17.96 1.01
#